data_77da368f8f9758534fb01fccd8205dcb
#
_entry.id   77da368f8f9758534fb01fccd8205dcb
#
_cell.length_a   1.000
_cell.length_b   1.000
_cell.length_c   1.000
_cell.angle_alpha   90.00
_cell.angle_beta   90.00
_cell.angle_gamma   90.00
#
_symmetry.space_group_name_H-M   'P 1'
#
loop_
_entity.id
_entity.type
_entity.pdbx_description
1 polymer ?
#
loop_
_entity_poly.entity_id
_entity_poly.type
_entity_poly.pdbx_seq_one_letter_code
_entity_poly.pdbx_strand_id
1 'polypeptide(L)'
;MPGGLMNLVAYGNQNVILNGNPKKTFFTTTYSKYTNFGLQKFRIDFDGQRKLRMTDQSIFEFKVPRYGDLLMDTYLVVDLPNIWSPAVPPVCGSNPAAATYGWQPYEFKWIKNLGTQMIELVRFKIGGQIIQEFTGQYLYNLVERDFNDAKKDLYYKMTGHVTELNDPANANGRVNIYPTAFVGTGSDYDTAGNEPSIRGRQIYVPLNIWFTLASKMALPLVSLQYVDVTIEVTIRPVNQLFTVRNISDITSAADPNAGYYRSPNFADPTYEFYKFLHQPPGVDINNIEWPSKRTDWNADVHLISTYAFLSDAEVEKFAREEQRFLIKEVYTRTYHDIVGSKRQDIFTQGLVSNWMWFMQRSDSNLRNQWSNYTNWPYDYLPYNVDMPDGGTTKPIVCGGQDYFPNEDLGRQPSGLFWSGIYNPANQKEIMTSWGLLVDGKYRENVLPSGVLNYIEKYAHSNGNSPEGLYCYNFGLHTDPYDFQPNGAMNMSKFTNVTFEIETMHPVHNEDAKVQTICNNDGDVIGVVKPSWGIYEYTYNMTVMEERYNVLVLTNGMGGLEFAR
;
A
#
# COMPACT_ATOMS: atom_id res chain seq x y z
N MET A 1 -48.90 -43.91 5.31
CA MET A 1 -47.60 -43.81 4.62
C MET A 1 -46.73 -42.85 5.43
N PRO A 2 -45.49 -43.18 5.74
CA PRO A 2 -44.59 -42.17 6.33
C PRO A 2 -44.47 -40.96 5.41
N GLY A 3 -44.52 -39.72 5.97
CA GLY A 3 -44.59 -38.49 5.17
C GLY A 3 -43.47 -38.31 4.14
N GLY A 4 -42.26 -38.85 4.40
CA GLY A 4 -41.15 -38.83 3.46
C GLY A 4 -41.36 -39.62 2.16
N LEU A 5 -42.21 -40.62 2.17
CA LEU A 5 -42.57 -41.39 0.96
C LEU A 5 -43.45 -40.55 0.00
N MET A 6 -44.12 -39.52 0.48
CA MET A 6 -44.92 -38.65 -0.37
C MET A 6 -44.10 -37.92 -1.40
N ASN A 7 -42.84 -37.55 -1.07
CA ASN A 7 -41.92 -36.90 -2.00
C ASN A 7 -41.51 -37.82 -3.17
N LEU A 8 -41.46 -39.12 -2.93
CA LEU A 8 -41.13 -40.10 -3.97
C LEU A 8 -42.33 -40.40 -4.87
N VAL A 9 -43.54 -40.40 -4.29
CA VAL A 9 -44.81 -40.66 -5.02
C VAL A 9 -45.24 -39.43 -5.81
N ALA A 10 -44.99 -38.23 -5.28
CA ALA A 10 -45.34 -36.95 -5.93
C ALA A 10 -44.35 -36.59 -7.06
N TYR A 11 -44.07 -37.50 -7.98
CA TYR A 11 -43.20 -37.30 -9.13
C TYR A 11 -44.02 -36.83 -10.34
N GLY A 12 -43.65 -35.70 -10.91
CA GLY A 12 -44.28 -35.13 -12.09
C GLY A 12 -43.28 -34.69 -13.17
N ASN A 13 -43.76 -34.25 -14.31
CA ASN A 13 -42.86 -33.86 -15.44
C ASN A 13 -41.84 -32.79 -15.09
N GLN A 14 -42.13 -31.93 -14.14
CA GLN A 14 -41.18 -30.89 -13.68
C GLN A 14 -40.02 -31.48 -12.87
N ASN A 15 -40.17 -32.62 -12.25
CA ASN A 15 -39.10 -33.25 -11.46
C ASN A 15 -37.93 -33.70 -12.32
N VAL A 16 -38.14 -33.90 -13.62
CA VAL A 16 -37.06 -34.26 -14.57
C VAL A 16 -35.94 -33.23 -14.60
N ILE A 17 -36.25 -31.96 -14.36
CA ILE A 17 -35.26 -30.86 -14.30
C ILE A 17 -34.23 -31.10 -13.19
N LEU A 18 -34.65 -31.65 -12.05
CA LEU A 18 -33.80 -31.89 -10.89
C LEU A 18 -33.34 -33.35 -10.75
N ASN A 19 -34.20 -34.29 -11.06
CA ASN A 19 -34.01 -35.72 -10.78
C ASN A 19 -33.88 -36.58 -12.07
N GLY A 20 -33.94 -35.97 -13.25
CA GLY A 20 -33.75 -36.67 -14.51
C GLY A 20 -32.29 -37.01 -14.78
N ASN A 21 -31.96 -38.29 -15.06
CA ASN A 21 -30.58 -38.76 -15.26
C ASN A 21 -29.63 -38.34 -14.13
N PRO A 22 -29.83 -38.75 -12.87
CA PRO A 22 -29.03 -38.31 -11.75
C PRO A 22 -27.60 -38.82 -11.86
N LYS A 23 -26.63 -37.90 -11.72
CA LYS A 23 -25.19 -38.21 -11.67
C LYS A 23 -24.66 -38.27 -10.24
N LYS A 24 -25.46 -37.86 -9.26
CA LYS A 24 -25.05 -37.69 -7.85
C LYS A 24 -26.13 -38.19 -6.92
N THR A 25 -25.73 -38.85 -5.83
CA THR A 25 -26.55 -39.07 -4.63
C THR A 25 -26.01 -38.20 -3.48
N PHE A 26 -26.89 -37.80 -2.56
CA PHE A 26 -26.50 -37.06 -1.36
C PHE A 26 -26.13 -38.00 -0.18
N PHE A 27 -26.33 -39.30 -0.34
CA PHE A 27 -26.19 -40.28 0.77
C PHE A 27 -24.91 -41.09 0.70
N THR A 28 -24.09 -40.90 -0.31
CA THR A 28 -22.76 -41.47 -0.42
C THR A 28 -21.77 -40.43 -0.87
N THR A 29 -20.56 -40.47 -0.29
CA THR A 29 -19.46 -39.59 -0.66
C THR A 29 -18.34 -40.41 -1.28
N THR A 30 -17.88 -40.01 -2.46
CA THR A 30 -16.69 -40.58 -3.11
C THR A 30 -15.56 -39.58 -2.98
N TYR A 31 -14.34 -40.05 -2.76
CA TYR A 31 -13.13 -39.22 -2.76
C TYR A 31 -12.17 -39.70 -3.85
N SER A 32 -11.40 -38.77 -4.38
CA SER A 32 -10.33 -39.07 -5.33
C SER A 32 -9.02 -39.30 -4.59
N LYS A 33 -8.29 -40.33 -4.96
CA LYS A 33 -6.93 -40.58 -4.46
C LYS A 33 -5.98 -39.57 -5.09
N TYR A 34 -4.95 -39.16 -4.34
CA TYR A 34 -3.94 -38.20 -4.76
C TYR A 34 -2.54 -38.80 -4.62
N THR A 35 -1.56 -38.20 -5.29
CA THR A 35 -0.14 -38.54 -5.16
C THR A 35 0.38 -38.07 -3.80
N ASN A 36 1.24 -38.86 -3.17
CA ASN A 36 1.80 -38.53 -1.87
C ASN A 36 2.80 -37.37 -2.00
N PHE A 37 2.73 -36.40 -1.10
CA PHE A 37 3.65 -35.26 -1.05
C PHE A 37 3.92 -34.84 0.40
N GLY A 38 5.04 -34.12 0.61
CA GLY A 38 5.38 -33.51 1.90
C GLY A 38 5.60 -32.02 1.75
N LEU A 39 5.26 -31.27 2.79
CA LEU A 39 5.49 -29.80 2.83
C LEU A 39 6.43 -29.47 3.98
N GLN A 40 7.38 -28.55 3.72
CA GLN A 40 8.28 -28.03 4.74
C GLN A 40 8.59 -26.56 4.48
N LYS A 41 8.70 -25.76 5.54
CA LYS A 41 9.11 -24.37 5.47
C LYS A 41 10.60 -24.24 5.69
N PHE A 42 11.24 -23.42 4.87
CA PHE A 42 12.65 -23.10 4.99
C PHE A 42 12.84 -21.59 5.04
N ARG A 43 13.82 -21.20 5.83
CA ARG A 43 14.34 -19.83 5.82
C ARG A 43 15.37 -19.71 4.69
N ILE A 44 15.28 -18.61 3.94
CA ILE A 44 16.23 -18.23 2.91
C ILE A 44 16.87 -16.92 3.35
N ASP A 45 18.16 -16.98 3.60
CA ASP A 45 18.94 -15.85 4.04
C ASP A 45 19.54 -15.08 2.85
N PHE A 46 19.76 -13.79 3.06
CA PHE A 46 20.45 -12.92 2.11
C PHE A 46 21.96 -12.93 2.40
N ASP A 47 22.76 -13.08 1.36
CA ASP A 47 24.21 -12.96 1.42
C ASP A 47 24.62 -11.49 1.26
N GLY A 48 24.78 -10.77 2.37
CA GLY A 48 25.19 -9.37 2.34
C GLY A 48 24.88 -8.61 3.61
N GLN A 49 24.98 -7.29 3.54
CA GLN A 49 24.64 -6.42 4.66
C GLN A 49 23.13 -6.37 4.87
N ARG A 50 22.68 -6.82 6.04
CA ARG A 50 21.26 -6.90 6.41
C ARG A 50 20.72 -5.60 7.03
N LYS A 51 21.50 -4.51 6.98
CA LYS A 51 21.11 -3.22 7.53
C LYS A 51 20.28 -2.44 6.54
N LEU A 52 19.19 -1.84 7.02
CA LEU A 52 18.42 -0.89 6.22
C LEU A 52 19.14 0.45 6.18
N ARG A 53 19.15 1.06 5.00
CA ARG A 53 19.76 2.39 4.79
C ARG A 53 18.78 3.48 5.22
N MET A 54 19.34 4.55 5.77
CA MET A 54 18.53 5.64 6.34
C MET A 54 17.89 6.53 5.27
N THR A 55 18.65 6.87 4.22
CA THR A 55 18.28 7.83 3.17
C THR A 55 18.21 7.21 1.78
N ASP A 56 18.82 6.04 1.60
CA ASP A 56 18.88 5.36 0.32
C ASP A 56 18.10 4.05 0.37
N GLN A 57 17.73 3.54 -0.79
CA GLN A 57 17.08 2.24 -0.94
C GLN A 57 18.00 1.10 -0.51
N SER A 58 17.43 0.06 0.06
CA SER A 58 18.11 -1.17 0.43
C SER A 58 17.67 -2.30 -0.49
N ILE A 59 18.59 -2.88 -1.24
CA ILE A 59 18.30 -3.96 -2.20
C ILE A 59 18.77 -5.29 -1.61
N PHE A 60 17.85 -6.26 -1.57
CA PHE A 60 18.09 -7.62 -1.08
C PHE A 60 17.81 -8.60 -2.21
N GLU A 61 18.84 -9.29 -2.68
CA GLU A 61 18.70 -10.32 -3.70
C GLU A 61 18.82 -11.71 -3.06
N PHE A 62 17.70 -12.41 -2.98
CA PHE A 62 17.64 -13.75 -2.42
C PHE A 62 17.78 -14.79 -3.52
N LYS A 63 18.83 -15.56 -3.48
CA LYS A 63 18.98 -16.73 -4.33
C LYS A 63 18.16 -17.89 -3.71
N VAL A 64 17.20 -18.42 -4.46
CA VAL A 64 16.32 -19.50 -3.99
C VAL A 64 17.09 -20.82 -4.01
N PRO A 65 17.35 -21.46 -2.83
CA PRO A 65 17.99 -22.76 -2.77
C PRO A 65 17.04 -23.86 -3.25
N ARG A 66 17.60 -24.94 -3.74
CA ARG A 66 16.81 -26.12 -4.19
C ARG A 66 16.70 -27.14 -3.06
N TYR A 67 15.97 -26.78 -2.01
CA TYR A 67 15.74 -27.67 -0.88
C TYR A 67 14.68 -28.74 -1.17
N GLY A 68 13.73 -28.45 -2.06
CA GLY A 68 12.65 -29.33 -2.46
C GLY A 68 12.35 -29.23 -3.94
N ASP A 69 11.35 -29.96 -4.41
CA ASP A 69 10.99 -30.10 -5.82
C ASP A 69 10.18 -28.92 -6.35
N LEU A 70 9.26 -28.41 -5.53
CA LEU A 70 8.43 -27.26 -5.86
C LEU A 70 8.59 -26.15 -4.81
N LEU A 71 8.53 -24.89 -5.27
CA LEU A 71 8.45 -23.69 -4.42
C LEU A 71 7.02 -23.17 -4.41
N MET A 72 6.53 -22.85 -3.22
CA MET A 72 5.16 -22.38 -2.98
C MET A 72 5.16 -21.02 -2.28
N ASP A 73 4.37 -20.88 -1.22
CA ASP A 73 4.22 -19.66 -0.45
C ASP A 73 5.57 -19.06 -0.06
N THR A 74 5.71 -17.75 -0.26
CA THR A 74 6.94 -17.02 0.10
C THR A 74 6.58 -15.73 0.79
N TYR A 75 7.18 -15.53 1.96
CA TYR A 75 6.98 -14.37 2.82
C TYR A 75 8.29 -13.63 3.03
N LEU A 76 8.26 -12.32 2.90
CA LEU A 76 9.34 -11.45 3.39
C LEU A 76 9.13 -11.24 4.89
N VAL A 77 10.19 -11.46 5.66
CA VAL A 77 10.18 -11.29 7.12
C VAL A 77 11.13 -10.18 7.50
N VAL A 78 10.66 -9.27 8.33
CA VAL A 78 11.44 -8.14 8.83
C VAL A 78 11.16 -7.94 10.31
N ASP A 79 12.22 -7.81 11.10
CA ASP A 79 12.11 -7.48 12.52
C ASP A 79 12.08 -5.97 12.72
N LEU A 80 11.02 -5.47 13.34
CA LEU A 80 10.91 -4.07 13.73
C LEU A 80 11.54 -3.87 15.12
N PRO A 81 12.28 -2.76 15.34
CA PRO A 81 12.90 -2.47 16.62
C PRO A 81 11.89 -1.99 17.64
N ASN A 82 12.29 -2.02 18.92
CA ASN A 82 11.62 -1.25 19.95
C ASN A 82 11.82 0.24 19.69
N ILE A 83 10.75 1.01 19.80
CA ILE A 83 10.79 2.46 19.63
C ILE A 83 10.59 3.14 20.99
N TRP A 84 11.47 4.05 21.30
CA TRP A 84 11.47 4.86 22.49
C TRP A 84 11.18 6.31 22.12
N SER A 85 10.02 6.82 22.47
CA SER A 85 9.61 8.19 22.14
C SER A 85 9.66 9.04 23.40
N PRO A 86 10.73 9.82 23.61
CA PRO A 86 10.86 10.64 24.80
C PRO A 86 9.89 11.83 24.80
N ALA A 87 9.62 12.40 25.95
CA ALA A 87 8.94 13.66 26.06
C ALA A 87 9.94 14.83 26.06
N VAL A 88 9.55 15.94 25.45
CA VAL A 88 10.33 17.20 25.45
C VAL A 88 9.88 18.05 26.64
N PRO A 89 10.82 18.64 27.42
CA PRO A 89 10.46 19.55 28.48
C PRO A 89 9.70 20.77 27.93
N PRO A 90 8.84 21.38 28.74
CA PRO A 90 8.15 22.60 28.36
C PRO A 90 9.17 23.69 28.03
N VAL A 91 8.96 24.39 26.92
CA VAL A 91 9.79 25.53 26.54
C VAL A 91 9.52 26.67 27.56
N CYS A 92 10.43 26.91 28.46
CA CYS A 92 10.42 28.07 29.33
C CYS A 92 10.84 29.30 28.51
N GLY A 93 9.88 29.88 27.80
CA GLY A 93 10.07 31.21 27.19
C GLY A 93 10.05 32.29 28.29
N SER A 94 10.66 33.44 28.00
CA SER A 94 10.67 34.61 28.89
C SER A 94 9.26 35.19 29.15
N ASN A 95 8.23 34.60 28.65
CA ASN A 95 6.83 35.01 28.83
C ASN A 95 6.11 33.98 29.73
N PRO A 96 5.70 34.36 30.97
CA PRO A 96 5.00 33.47 31.90
C PRO A 96 3.70 32.87 31.34
N ALA A 97 3.09 33.49 30.34
CA ALA A 97 1.92 32.94 29.66
C ALA A 97 2.24 31.74 28.74
N ALA A 98 3.50 31.56 28.35
CA ALA A 98 3.96 30.40 27.61
C ALA A 98 4.28 29.17 28.48
N ALA A 99 4.31 29.35 29.80
CA ALA A 99 4.55 28.28 30.80
C ALA A 99 3.35 27.32 30.94
N THR A 100 2.31 27.50 30.18
CA THR A 100 1.11 26.64 30.19
C THR A 100 1.25 25.36 29.35
N TYR A 101 2.34 25.23 28.60
CA TYR A 101 2.56 24.03 27.77
C TYR A 101 3.32 22.99 28.60
N GLY A 102 2.65 21.89 28.90
CA GLY A 102 3.27 20.74 29.56
C GLY A 102 4.32 20.07 28.68
N TRP A 103 4.93 19.02 29.21
CA TRP A 103 5.83 18.15 28.47
C TRP A 103 5.15 17.62 27.19
N GLN A 104 5.83 17.71 26.05
CA GLN A 104 5.32 17.26 24.77
C GLN A 104 6.08 16.01 24.30
N PRO A 105 5.40 14.91 23.98
CA PRO A 105 6.06 13.72 23.45
C PRO A 105 6.55 13.93 22.02
N TYR A 106 7.74 13.40 21.70
CA TYR A 106 8.19 13.16 20.35
C TYR A 106 7.43 11.97 19.76
N GLU A 107 6.21 12.14 19.35
CA GLU A 107 5.38 11.05 18.90
C GLU A 107 5.90 10.43 17.60
N PHE A 108 6.37 9.21 17.72
CA PHE A 108 6.76 8.39 16.57
C PHE A 108 5.59 7.51 16.15
N LYS A 109 5.32 7.43 14.87
CA LYS A 109 4.36 6.49 14.29
C LYS A 109 4.96 5.81 13.07
N TRP A 110 4.86 4.49 13.00
CA TRP A 110 5.11 3.80 11.74
C TRP A 110 4.04 4.18 10.71
N ILE A 111 4.39 4.17 9.43
CA ILE A 111 3.42 4.44 8.35
C ILE A 111 2.31 3.39 8.34
N LYS A 112 1.15 3.76 7.83
CA LYS A 112 0.06 2.80 7.59
C LYS A 112 0.49 1.78 6.54
N ASN A 113 0.02 0.53 6.69
CA ASN A 113 0.37 -0.58 5.79
C ASN A 113 1.90 -0.80 5.67
N LEU A 114 2.61 -0.70 6.80
CA LEU A 114 4.07 -0.70 6.85
C LEU A 114 4.68 -1.82 6.02
N GLY A 115 4.26 -3.07 6.20
CA GLY A 115 4.86 -4.22 5.52
C GLY A 115 4.83 -4.14 4.01
N THR A 116 3.71 -3.68 3.43
CA THR A 116 3.61 -3.49 1.97
C THR A 116 4.26 -2.21 1.49
N GLN A 117 4.06 -1.11 2.22
CA GLN A 117 4.58 0.19 1.80
C GLN A 117 6.09 0.33 1.99
N MET A 118 6.71 -0.49 2.86
CA MET A 118 8.17 -0.54 2.97
C MET A 118 8.82 -1.14 1.73
N ILE A 119 8.12 -2.01 1.00
CA ILE A 119 8.60 -2.57 -0.24
C ILE A 119 8.41 -1.54 -1.35
N GLU A 120 9.48 -1.14 -1.99
CA GLU A 120 9.40 -0.29 -3.17
C GLU A 120 9.19 -1.11 -4.43
N LEU A 121 9.93 -2.21 -4.56
CA LEU A 121 9.91 -3.05 -5.74
C LEU A 121 10.23 -4.50 -5.39
N VAL A 122 9.49 -5.42 -5.99
CA VAL A 122 9.78 -6.86 -5.98
C VAL A 122 10.04 -7.28 -7.42
N ARG A 123 11.13 -8.02 -7.65
CA ARG A 123 11.46 -8.62 -8.93
C ARG A 123 11.69 -10.11 -8.76
N PHE A 124 10.93 -10.89 -9.49
CA PHE A 124 11.15 -12.32 -9.62
C PHE A 124 11.89 -12.61 -10.92
N LYS A 125 13.04 -13.27 -10.83
CA LYS A 125 13.94 -13.53 -11.96
C LYS A 125 14.23 -15.01 -12.10
N ILE A 126 14.28 -15.49 -13.33
CA ILE A 126 14.75 -16.83 -13.70
C ILE A 126 15.91 -16.66 -14.68
N GLY A 127 17.09 -17.15 -14.34
CA GLY A 127 18.28 -17.03 -15.19
C GLY A 127 18.65 -15.58 -15.54
N GLY A 128 18.37 -14.64 -14.63
CA GLY A 128 18.60 -13.20 -14.85
C GLY A 128 17.49 -12.48 -15.62
N GLN A 129 16.56 -13.20 -16.26
CA GLN A 129 15.38 -12.61 -16.89
C GLN A 129 14.33 -12.26 -15.84
N ILE A 130 13.81 -11.04 -15.89
CA ILE A 130 12.69 -10.62 -15.04
C ILE A 130 11.40 -11.25 -15.59
N ILE A 131 10.76 -12.10 -14.78
CA ILE A 131 9.50 -12.75 -15.13
C ILE A 131 8.32 -11.92 -14.61
N GLN A 132 8.41 -11.43 -13.38
CA GLN A 132 7.38 -10.59 -12.78
C GLN A 132 8.03 -9.48 -11.96
N GLU A 133 7.47 -8.28 -12.04
CA GLU A 133 7.91 -7.12 -11.29
C GLU A 133 6.69 -6.33 -10.83
N PHE A 134 6.67 -5.91 -9.58
CA PHE A 134 5.60 -5.10 -9.03
C PHE A 134 6.05 -4.33 -7.80
N THR A 135 5.30 -3.28 -7.46
CA THR A 135 5.56 -2.41 -6.32
C THR A 135 4.81 -2.88 -5.06
N GLY A 136 5.26 -2.42 -3.89
CA GLY A 136 4.52 -2.66 -2.64
C GLY A 136 3.12 -2.02 -2.63
N GLN A 137 2.94 -0.90 -3.32
CA GLN A 137 1.62 -0.30 -3.53
C GLN A 137 0.70 -1.22 -4.33
N TYR A 138 1.23 -1.94 -5.34
CA TYR A 138 0.45 -2.94 -6.05
C TYR A 138 0.01 -4.09 -5.13
N LEU A 139 0.92 -4.60 -4.27
CA LEU A 139 0.57 -5.64 -3.29
C LEU A 139 -0.56 -5.20 -2.36
N TYR A 140 -0.48 -3.97 -1.86
CA TYR A 140 -1.52 -3.39 -1.03
C TYR A 140 -2.86 -3.30 -1.79
N ASN A 141 -2.85 -2.71 -2.98
CA ASN A 141 -4.06 -2.50 -3.77
C ASN A 141 -4.69 -3.82 -4.24
N LEU A 142 -3.88 -4.83 -4.56
CA LEU A 142 -4.35 -6.17 -4.89
C LEU A 142 -5.13 -6.80 -3.72
N VAL A 143 -4.57 -6.73 -2.52
CA VAL A 143 -5.21 -7.27 -1.32
C VAL A 143 -6.51 -6.53 -1.01
N GLU A 144 -6.50 -5.19 -1.12
CA GLU A 144 -7.69 -4.37 -0.88
C GLU A 144 -8.80 -4.65 -1.89
N ARG A 145 -8.44 -4.85 -3.15
CA ARG A 145 -9.40 -5.12 -4.23
C ARG A 145 -10.00 -6.52 -4.16
N ASP A 146 -9.19 -7.54 -3.89
CA ASP A 146 -9.57 -8.94 -4.16
C ASP A 146 -9.75 -9.82 -2.93
N PHE A 147 -9.20 -9.45 -1.75
CA PHE A 147 -9.33 -10.27 -0.56
C PHE A 147 -10.60 -9.94 0.22
N ASN A 148 -11.24 -10.95 0.76
CA ASN A 148 -12.38 -10.78 1.67
C ASN A 148 -11.93 -10.24 3.04
N ASP A 149 -12.84 -9.67 3.81
CA ASP A 149 -12.54 -8.98 5.07
C ASP A 149 -11.83 -9.88 6.10
N ALA A 150 -12.23 -11.13 6.21
CA ALA A 150 -11.59 -12.07 7.16
C ALA A 150 -10.11 -12.33 6.81
N LYS A 151 -9.80 -12.45 5.53
CA LYS A 151 -8.42 -12.64 5.06
C LYS A 151 -7.62 -11.35 5.16
N LYS A 152 -8.26 -10.18 4.92
CA LYS A 152 -7.64 -8.87 5.12
C LYS A 152 -7.26 -8.64 6.57
N ASP A 153 -8.12 -8.95 7.52
CA ASP A 153 -7.85 -8.76 8.95
C ASP A 153 -6.58 -9.53 9.40
N LEU A 154 -6.44 -10.77 8.93
CA LEU A 154 -5.22 -11.56 9.17
C LEU A 154 -4.01 -10.96 8.46
N TYR A 155 -4.18 -10.52 7.22
CA TYR A 155 -3.13 -9.88 6.44
C TYR A 155 -2.62 -8.59 7.11
N TYR A 156 -3.50 -7.77 7.63
CA TYR A 156 -3.13 -6.54 8.36
C TYR A 156 -2.31 -6.85 9.62
N LYS A 157 -2.72 -7.87 10.37
CA LYS A 157 -1.95 -8.32 11.55
C LYS A 157 -0.55 -8.82 11.17
N MET A 158 -0.42 -9.53 10.06
CA MET A 158 0.87 -10.04 9.56
C MET A 158 1.77 -8.92 9.05
N THR A 159 1.22 -7.96 8.31
CA THR A 159 1.98 -6.88 7.66
C THR A 159 2.20 -5.66 8.54
N GLY A 160 1.72 -5.68 9.79
CA GLY A 160 1.92 -4.59 10.73
C GLY A 160 0.97 -3.40 10.54
N HIS A 161 -0.16 -3.59 9.85
CA HIS A 161 -1.22 -2.58 9.82
C HIS A 161 -2.11 -2.70 11.07
N VAL A 162 -1.55 -2.34 12.20
CA VAL A 162 -2.19 -2.41 13.53
C VAL A 162 -2.02 -1.09 14.27
N THR A 163 -3.00 -0.74 15.09
CA THR A 163 -3.02 0.53 15.82
C THR A 163 -1.80 0.74 16.72
N GLU A 164 -1.24 -0.33 17.28
CA GLU A 164 -0.03 -0.22 18.11
C GLU A 164 1.20 0.32 17.35
N LEU A 165 1.25 0.12 16.04
CA LEU A 165 2.35 0.61 15.19
C LEU A 165 2.04 1.97 14.56
N ASN A 166 0.84 2.13 14.02
CA ASN A 166 0.50 3.30 13.19
C ASN A 166 -0.31 4.37 13.94
N ASP A 167 -0.87 4.06 15.11
CA ASP A 167 -1.54 5.03 15.98
C ASP A 167 -1.43 4.67 17.48
N PRO A 168 -0.22 4.67 18.04
CA PRO A 168 0.01 4.23 19.43
C PRO A 168 -0.80 4.98 20.48
N ALA A 169 -1.16 6.24 20.19
CA ALA A 169 -1.94 7.08 21.10
C ALA A 169 -3.37 6.54 21.33
N ASN A 170 -3.91 5.83 20.35
CA ASN A 170 -5.27 5.25 20.41
C ASN A 170 -5.27 3.72 20.50
N ALA A 171 -4.12 3.11 20.74
CA ALA A 171 -3.97 1.67 20.88
C ALA A 171 -4.25 1.19 22.32
N ASN A 172 -4.70 -0.07 22.46
CA ASN A 172 -4.85 -0.75 23.76
C ASN A 172 -5.76 -0.01 24.75
N GLY A 173 -6.85 0.60 24.25
CA GLY A 173 -7.82 1.33 25.08
C GLY A 173 -7.39 2.74 25.48
N ARG A 174 -6.27 3.24 24.95
CA ARG A 174 -5.90 4.65 25.10
C ARG A 174 -6.77 5.52 24.17
N VAL A 175 -6.99 6.75 24.58
CA VAL A 175 -7.71 7.75 23.77
C VAL A 175 -6.84 9.01 23.75
N ASN A 176 -6.18 9.27 22.64
CA ASN A 176 -5.28 10.42 22.42
C ASN A 176 -4.18 10.57 23.49
N ILE A 177 -3.71 9.45 24.04
CA ILE A 177 -2.63 9.43 25.02
C ILE A 177 -1.45 8.65 24.44
N TYR A 178 -0.42 9.37 24.04
CA TYR A 178 0.77 8.72 23.48
C TYR A 178 1.61 8.06 24.59
N PRO A 179 2.06 6.80 24.44
CA PRO A 179 2.89 6.11 25.42
C PRO A 179 4.34 6.62 25.35
N THR A 180 4.67 7.61 26.15
CA THR A 180 6.03 8.17 26.21
C THR A 180 6.99 7.28 26.99
N ALA A 181 8.25 7.30 26.61
CA ALA A 181 9.32 6.54 27.23
C ALA A 181 10.23 7.44 28.12
N PHE A 182 9.69 8.44 28.76
CA PHE A 182 10.45 9.35 29.60
C PHE A 182 10.61 8.79 31.00
N VAL A 183 11.86 8.81 31.51
CA VAL A 183 12.22 8.51 32.87
C VAL A 183 12.70 9.81 33.52
N GLY A 184 11.81 10.59 34.11
CA GLY A 184 12.14 11.86 34.76
C GLY A 184 11.71 11.87 36.23
N THR A 185 12.38 12.63 37.03
CA THR A 185 12.01 12.90 38.42
C THR A 185 11.14 14.14 38.49
N GLY A 186 9.86 13.95 38.65
CA GLY A 186 8.91 15.02 38.92
C GLY A 186 7.88 15.27 37.87
N SER A 187 6.64 15.17 38.27
CA SER A 187 5.42 15.35 37.51
C SER A 187 4.85 14.12 36.77
N ASP A 188 3.79 14.29 36.05
CA ASP A 188 2.89 13.27 35.54
C ASP A 188 3.52 12.19 34.61
N TYR A 189 4.80 12.30 34.26
CA TYR A 189 5.53 11.38 33.39
C TYR A 189 6.44 10.38 34.14
N ASP A 190 6.51 10.45 35.44
CA ASP A 190 7.41 9.61 36.27
C ASP A 190 7.14 8.11 36.20
N THR A 191 5.97 7.72 35.75
CA THR A 191 5.55 6.31 35.75
C THR A 191 5.69 5.62 34.38
N ALA A 192 5.99 6.35 33.30
CA ALA A 192 5.93 5.83 31.93
C ALA A 192 7.27 5.28 31.39
N GLY A 193 8.36 5.39 32.14
CA GLY A 193 9.69 5.48 31.56
C GLY A 193 10.43 4.21 31.22
N ASN A 194 10.03 3.04 31.70
CA ASN A 194 10.85 1.83 31.58
C ASN A 194 10.47 0.91 30.44
N GLU A 195 9.43 1.24 29.68
CA GLU A 195 8.97 0.45 28.55
C GLU A 195 9.05 1.22 27.24
N PRO A 196 9.33 0.55 26.10
CA PRO A 196 9.30 1.21 24.82
C PRO A 196 7.89 1.71 24.48
N SER A 197 7.80 2.86 23.83
CA SER A 197 6.53 3.43 23.35
C SER A 197 5.84 2.52 22.36
N ILE A 198 6.64 1.89 21.48
CA ILE A 198 6.17 0.86 20.54
C ILE A 198 7.09 -0.35 20.71
N ARG A 199 6.51 -1.49 21.04
CA ARG A 199 7.27 -2.74 21.14
C ARG A 199 7.61 -3.25 19.75
N GLY A 200 8.86 -3.69 19.59
CA GLY A 200 9.33 -4.36 18.38
C GLY A 200 8.54 -5.64 18.11
N ARG A 201 8.36 -5.94 16.85
CA ARG A 201 7.72 -7.19 16.42
C ARG A 201 8.23 -7.64 15.07
N GLN A 202 8.05 -8.90 14.79
CA GLN A 202 8.31 -9.46 13.48
C GLN A 202 7.08 -9.28 12.60
N ILE A 203 7.27 -8.80 11.37
CA ILE A 203 6.23 -8.69 10.35
C ILE A 203 6.49 -9.68 9.22
N TYR A 204 5.41 -10.19 8.65
CA TYR A 204 5.42 -11.20 7.59
C TYR A 204 4.64 -10.68 6.39
N VAL A 205 5.33 -10.39 5.29
CA VAL A 205 4.70 -9.83 4.09
C VAL A 205 4.63 -10.90 3.01
N PRO A 206 3.44 -11.40 2.66
CA PRO A 206 3.29 -12.32 1.55
C PRO A 206 3.60 -11.59 0.25
N LEU A 207 4.51 -12.15 -0.56
CA LEU A 207 4.97 -11.47 -1.78
C LEU A 207 3.96 -11.57 -2.93
N ASN A 208 2.98 -12.49 -2.84
CA ASN A 208 1.93 -12.69 -3.85
C ASN A 208 2.45 -12.76 -5.30
N ILE A 209 3.65 -13.32 -5.49
CA ILE A 209 4.17 -13.70 -6.81
C ILE A 209 3.25 -14.79 -7.38
N TRP A 210 3.09 -14.87 -8.68
CA TRP A 210 2.14 -15.75 -9.34
C TRP A 210 2.13 -17.22 -8.81
N PHE A 211 3.28 -17.79 -8.48
CA PHE A 211 3.39 -19.17 -7.99
C PHE A 211 3.02 -19.34 -6.51
N THR A 212 2.94 -18.25 -5.75
CA THR A 212 2.61 -18.30 -4.31
C THR A 212 1.10 -18.26 -4.06
N LEU A 213 0.30 -17.98 -5.07
CA LEU A 213 -1.14 -17.78 -4.91
C LEU A 213 -1.89 -19.10 -4.71
N ALA A 214 -1.48 -20.20 -5.37
CA ALA A 214 -2.09 -21.51 -5.17
C ALA A 214 -1.12 -22.65 -5.45
N SER A 215 -1.37 -23.79 -4.82
CA SER A 215 -0.57 -25.01 -4.99
C SER A 215 -0.47 -25.50 -6.45
N LYS A 216 -1.50 -25.25 -7.25
CA LYS A 216 -1.53 -25.60 -8.69
C LYS A 216 -0.53 -24.81 -9.53
N MET A 217 -0.08 -23.68 -9.02
CA MET A 217 0.87 -22.77 -9.68
C MET A 217 2.27 -22.88 -9.07
N ALA A 218 2.50 -23.82 -8.16
CA ALA A 218 3.81 -23.99 -7.53
C ALA A 218 4.93 -24.06 -8.55
N LEU A 219 6.02 -23.33 -8.31
CA LEU A 219 7.16 -23.25 -9.23
C LEU A 219 7.98 -24.56 -9.17
N PRO A 220 8.07 -25.34 -10.26
CA PRO A 220 8.84 -26.58 -10.27
C PRO A 220 10.34 -26.27 -10.39
N LEU A 221 11.05 -26.29 -9.26
CA LEU A 221 12.51 -26.11 -9.23
C LEU A 221 13.24 -27.25 -9.94
N VAL A 222 12.63 -28.42 -9.98
CA VAL A 222 13.12 -29.60 -10.72
C VAL A 222 13.24 -29.31 -12.21
N SER A 223 12.32 -28.51 -12.78
CA SER A 223 12.33 -28.13 -14.19
C SER A 223 13.33 -27.02 -14.53
N LEU A 224 13.99 -26.42 -13.53
CA LEU A 224 14.89 -25.26 -13.68
C LEU A 224 16.34 -25.61 -13.33
N GLN A 225 16.87 -26.72 -13.85
CA GLN A 225 18.16 -27.28 -13.42
C GLN A 225 19.36 -26.41 -13.77
N TYR A 226 19.32 -25.67 -14.87
CA TYR A 226 20.47 -24.93 -15.41
C TYR A 226 20.44 -23.43 -15.11
N VAL A 227 19.42 -22.95 -14.47
CA VAL A 227 19.25 -21.51 -14.19
C VAL A 227 18.99 -21.25 -12.71
N ASP A 228 19.52 -20.17 -12.22
CA ASP A 228 19.24 -19.71 -10.86
C ASP A 228 17.89 -18.97 -10.81
N VAL A 229 17.18 -19.17 -9.73
CA VAL A 229 15.96 -18.45 -9.39
C VAL A 229 16.31 -17.43 -8.31
N THR A 230 15.98 -16.17 -8.54
CA THR A 230 16.24 -15.09 -7.59
C THR A 230 14.99 -14.25 -7.34
N ILE A 231 14.83 -13.83 -6.09
CA ILE A 231 13.81 -12.87 -5.67
C ILE A 231 14.54 -11.64 -5.15
N GLU A 232 14.41 -10.54 -5.85
CA GLU A 232 14.97 -9.25 -5.46
C GLU A 232 13.88 -8.41 -4.81
N VAL A 233 14.17 -7.91 -3.61
CA VAL A 233 13.28 -7.02 -2.87
C VAL A 233 14.02 -5.71 -2.59
N THR A 234 13.49 -4.61 -3.08
CA THR A 234 13.98 -3.26 -2.78
C THR A 234 13.12 -2.66 -1.68
N ILE A 235 13.76 -2.30 -0.58
CA ILE A 235 13.10 -1.67 0.57
C ILE A 235 13.37 -0.17 0.55
N ARG A 236 12.33 0.62 0.82
CA ARG A 236 12.40 2.09 0.93
C ARG A 236 13.37 2.53 2.02
N PRO A 237 13.94 3.72 1.90
CA PRO A 237 14.74 4.33 2.95
C PRO A 237 13.97 4.43 4.28
N VAL A 238 14.68 4.29 5.40
CA VAL A 238 14.06 4.30 6.73
C VAL A 238 13.29 5.59 7.02
N ASN A 239 13.78 6.75 6.53
CA ASN A 239 13.09 8.04 6.69
C ASN A 239 11.71 8.11 6.01
N GLN A 240 11.40 7.17 5.13
CA GLN A 240 10.10 7.05 4.46
C GLN A 240 9.16 6.04 5.13
N LEU A 241 9.60 5.37 6.21
CA LEU A 241 8.85 4.30 6.89
C LEU A 241 8.15 4.75 8.17
N PHE A 242 8.40 5.97 8.64
CA PHE A 242 7.77 6.49 9.85
C PHE A 242 7.51 7.98 9.75
N THR A 243 6.71 8.48 10.64
CA THR A 243 6.45 9.91 10.82
C THR A 243 6.69 10.31 12.26
N VAL A 244 7.06 11.56 12.45
CA VAL A 244 7.27 12.14 13.78
C VAL A 244 6.43 13.40 13.90
N ARG A 245 5.85 13.62 15.07
CA ARG A 245 5.11 14.84 15.37
C ARG A 245 6.02 16.05 15.33
N ASN A 246 5.58 17.10 14.65
CA ASN A 246 6.29 18.38 14.66
C ASN A 246 6.04 19.11 15.97
N ILE A 247 7.05 19.15 16.84
CA ILE A 247 6.98 19.81 18.15
C ILE A 247 7.72 21.15 18.19
N SER A 248 8.50 21.46 17.14
CA SER A 248 9.37 22.65 17.13
C SER A 248 8.60 23.96 17.14
N ASP A 249 7.36 23.99 16.64
CA ASP A 249 6.59 25.21 16.43
C ASP A 249 5.20 25.20 17.07
N ILE A 250 4.97 24.31 18.06
CA ILE A 250 3.67 24.24 18.77
C ILE A 250 3.32 25.57 19.44
N THR A 251 4.31 26.43 19.70
CA THR A 251 4.14 27.76 20.29
C THR A 251 3.82 28.85 19.26
N SER A 252 3.98 28.58 17.98
CA SER A 252 3.69 29.53 16.91
C SER A 252 2.32 29.24 16.32
N ALA A 253 1.35 30.13 16.56
CA ALA A 253 0.05 30.10 15.88
C ALA A 253 0.17 30.36 14.38
N ALA A 254 1.36 30.63 13.86
CA ALA A 254 1.63 30.98 12.48
C ALA A 254 1.99 29.76 11.60
N ASP A 255 2.37 28.61 12.19
CA ASP A 255 2.64 27.41 11.39
C ASP A 255 1.38 26.52 11.32
N PRO A 256 0.73 26.42 10.14
CA PRO A 256 -0.45 25.58 9.98
C PRO A 256 -0.14 24.07 10.13
N ASN A 257 1.14 23.69 10.16
CA ASN A 257 1.59 22.31 10.34
C ASN A 257 2.11 22.01 11.77
N ALA A 258 2.01 22.97 12.69
CA ALA A 258 2.41 22.76 14.08
C ALA A 258 1.56 21.65 14.72
N GLY A 259 2.22 20.66 15.33
CA GLY A 259 1.56 19.51 15.96
C GLY A 259 1.16 18.38 14.99
N TYR A 260 1.33 18.53 13.68
CA TYR A 260 1.10 17.46 12.72
C TYR A 260 2.29 16.51 12.56
N TYR A 261 1.99 15.31 12.11
CA TYR A 261 3.01 14.32 11.78
C TYR A 261 3.63 14.64 10.40
N ARG A 262 4.95 14.58 10.34
CA ARG A 262 5.71 14.82 9.11
C ARG A 262 6.77 13.73 8.89
N SER A 263 7.26 13.62 7.67
CA SER A 263 8.44 12.83 7.35
C SER A 263 9.64 13.35 8.17
N PRO A 264 10.44 12.48 8.79
CA PRO A 264 11.59 12.90 9.57
C PRO A 264 12.68 13.51 8.68
N ASN A 265 13.17 14.68 9.06
CA ASN A 265 14.36 15.27 8.46
C ASN A 265 15.58 14.95 9.34
N PHE A 266 16.42 14.02 8.91
CA PHE A 266 17.61 13.62 9.66
C PHE A 266 18.72 14.69 9.71
N ALA A 267 18.60 15.77 8.94
CA ALA A 267 19.48 16.92 9.09
C ALA A 267 19.13 17.77 10.33
N ASP A 268 17.92 17.59 10.87
CA ASP A 268 17.51 18.24 12.13
C ASP A 268 17.92 17.34 13.31
N PRO A 269 18.79 17.80 14.21
CA PRO A 269 19.23 17.02 15.37
C PRO A 269 18.09 16.54 16.28
N THR A 270 16.93 17.19 16.21
CA THR A 270 15.74 16.83 16.99
C THR A 270 15.17 15.47 16.57
N TYR A 271 15.23 15.15 15.28
CA TYR A 271 14.58 13.98 14.70
C TYR A 271 15.55 12.86 14.30
N GLU A 272 16.78 12.87 14.79
CA GLU A 272 17.76 11.81 14.50
C GLU A 272 17.27 10.46 15.02
N PHE A 273 17.31 9.44 14.14
CA PHE A 273 16.67 8.15 14.38
C PHE A 273 17.20 7.39 15.61
N TYR A 274 18.48 7.56 15.96
CA TYR A 274 19.05 6.91 17.15
C TYR A 274 18.32 7.30 18.46
N LYS A 275 17.70 8.48 18.52
CA LYS A 275 16.92 8.94 19.68
C LYS A 275 15.68 8.09 19.93
N PHE A 276 15.18 7.46 18.89
CA PHE A 276 14.04 6.55 18.99
C PHE A 276 14.43 5.09 19.17
N LEU A 277 15.68 4.71 18.85
CA LEU A 277 16.16 3.33 18.98
C LEU A 277 16.69 2.98 20.37
N HIS A 278 17.05 3.99 21.17
CA HIS A 278 17.66 3.80 22.48
C HIS A 278 16.80 4.39 23.58
N GLN A 279 16.78 3.72 24.73
CA GLN A 279 16.10 4.24 25.90
C GLN A 279 16.67 5.63 26.23
N PRO A 280 15.79 6.65 26.43
CA PRO A 280 16.23 7.99 26.77
C PRO A 280 16.96 7.99 28.11
N PRO A 281 18.06 8.75 28.23
CA PRO A 281 18.71 8.94 29.50
C PRO A 281 17.78 9.67 30.46
N GLY A 282 17.81 9.30 31.77
CA GLY A 282 16.91 9.79 32.81
C GLY A 282 17.06 11.25 33.24
N VAL A 283 17.46 12.16 32.33
CA VAL A 283 17.73 13.58 32.62
C VAL A 283 17.36 14.40 31.38
N ASP A 284 17.30 15.73 31.51
CA ASP A 284 16.92 16.69 30.50
C ASP A 284 17.39 16.34 29.05
N ILE A 285 16.46 16.04 28.18
CA ILE A 285 16.72 15.54 26.81
C ILE A 285 17.42 16.57 25.93
N ASN A 286 17.24 17.86 26.20
CA ASN A 286 17.80 18.93 25.39
C ASN A 286 19.30 19.14 25.61
N ASN A 287 19.84 18.72 26.76
CA ASN A 287 21.22 19.00 27.19
C ASN A 287 22.12 17.77 27.24
N ILE A 288 21.68 16.59 26.79
CA ILE A 288 22.39 15.35 27.03
C ILE A 288 22.98 14.76 25.77
N GLU A 289 24.21 14.34 25.86
CA GLU A 289 24.79 13.41 24.91
C GLU A 289 24.19 12.02 25.08
N TRP A 290 23.50 11.55 24.09
CA TRP A 290 23.02 10.17 24.04
C TRP A 290 24.21 9.21 24.09
N PRO A 291 24.17 8.18 24.95
CA PRO A 291 25.30 7.27 25.13
C PRO A 291 25.57 6.42 23.89
N SER A 292 24.59 6.26 23.01
CA SER A 292 24.73 5.58 21.74
C SER A 292 24.04 6.36 20.63
N LYS A 293 24.77 6.63 19.55
CA LYS A 293 24.27 7.30 18.34
C LYS A 293 24.13 6.32 17.15
N ARG A 294 24.00 5.03 17.44
CA ARG A 294 23.79 4.03 16.40
C ARG A 294 22.39 4.13 15.86
N THR A 295 22.26 4.20 14.55
CA THR A 295 20.99 4.30 13.81
C THR A 295 20.55 2.98 13.21
N ASP A 296 21.41 1.97 13.23
CA ASP A 296 21.13 0.65 12.69
C ASP A 296 20.50 -0.28 13.74
N TRP A 297 19.49 -1.02 13.31
CA TRP A 297 18.95 -2.14 14.07
C TRP A 297 19.09 -3.43 13.28
N ASN A 298 19.07 -4.56 13.96
CA ASN A 298 19.05 -5.86 13.29
C ASN A 298 17.64 -6.15 12.74
N ALA A 299 17.38 -5.76 11.51
CA ALA A 299 16.10 -6.00 10.84
C ALA A 299 15.91 -7.46 10.43
N ASP A 300 16.97 -8.26 10.47
CA ASP A 300 16.99 -9.71 10.13
C ASP A 300 16.16 -10.05 8.88
N VAL A 301 16.32 -9.26 7.83
CA VAL A 301 15.57 -9.40 6.59
C VAL A 301 15.87 -10.75 5.95
N HIS A 302 14.84 -11.59 5.83
CA HIS A 302 14.95 -12.92 5.23
C HIS A 302 13.63 -13.33 4.57
N LEU A 303 13.67 -14.41 3.78
CA LEU A 303 12.45 -15.03 3.27
C LEU A 303 12.13 -16.30 4.04
N ILE A 304 10.84 -16.58 4.21
CA ILE A 304 10.33 -17.88 4.62
C ILE A 304 9.51 -18.43 3.46
N SER A 305 9.94 -19.58 2.94
CA SER A 305 9.28 -20.21 1.79
C SER A 305 8.87 -21.65 2.11
N THR A 306 7.70 -22.04 1.60
CA THR A 306 7.21 -23.42 1.69
C THR A 306 7.67 -24.19 0.46
N TYR A 307 8.31 -25.33 0.70
CA TYR A 307 8.72 -26.26 -0.34
C TYR A 307 7.87 -27.52 -0.28
N ALA A 308 7.53 -28.05 -1.45
CA ALA A 308 6.90 -29.35 -1.58
C ALA A 308 7.90 -30.38 -2.08
N PHE A 309 7.83 -31.56 -1.48
CA PHE A 309 8.58 -32.79 -1.85
C PHE A 309 7.59 -33.72 -2.50
N LEU A 310 7.92 -34.21 -3.69
CA LEU A 310 7.06 -35.06 -4.50
C LEU A 310 7.53 -36.49 -4.52
N SER A 311 6.69 -37.41 -5.00
CA SER A 311 7.09 -38.77 -5.29
C SER A 311 8.00 -38.83 -6.53
N ASP A 312 8.90 -39.81 -6.60
CA ASP A 312 9.87 -39.98 -7.70
C ASP A 312 9.21 -39.95 -9.10
N ALA A 313 8.05 -40.57 -9.23
CA ALA A 313 7.29 -40.61 -10.48
C ALA A 313 6.78 -39.22 -10.92
N GLU A 314 6.41 -38.35 -9.97
CA GLU A 314 6.01 -36.99 -10.24
C GLU A 314 7.22 -36.11 -10.56
N VAL A 315 8.31 -36.24 -9.82
CA VAL A 315 9.57 -35.54 -10.07
C VAL A 315 10.05 -35.82 -11.50
N GLU A 316 10.04 -37.08 -11.91
CA GLU A 316 10.44 -37.46 -13.29
C GLU A 316 9.53 -36.81 -14.35
N LYS A 317 8.23 -36.75 -14.09
CA LYS A 317 7.25 -36.12 -14.98
C LYS A 317 7.52 -34.63 -15.11
N PHE A 318 7.68 -33.91 -14.00
CA PHE A 318 7.99 -32.47 -14.00
C PHE A 318 9.34 -32.15 -14.67
N ALA A 319 10.33 -33.07 -14.54
CA ALA A 319 11.63 -32.87 -15.17
C ALA A 319 11.62 -33.05 -16.69
N ARG A 320 10.74 -33.92 -17.21
CA ARG A 320 10.70 -34.28 -18.64
C ARG A 320 9.72 -33.45 -19.45
N GLU A 321 8.55 -33.14 -18.88
CA GLU A 321 7.48 -32.47 -19.61
C GLU A 321 7.68 -30.95 -19.61
N GLU A 322 7.38 -30.31 -20.74
CA GLU A 322 7.28 -28.86 -20.81
C GLU A 322 6.14 -28.38 -19.92
N GLN A 323 6.42 -27.37 -19.09
CA GLN A 323 5.42 -26.75 -18.22
C GLN A 323 5.06 -25.36 -18.77
N ARG A 324 3.79 -25.07 -18.85
CA ARG A 324 3.26 -23.77 -19.29
C ARG A 324 2.36 -23.19 -18.22
N PHE A 325 2.66 -21.99 -17.78
CA PHE A 325 1.89 -21.26 -16.77
C PHE A 325 1.35 -19.97 -17.38
N LEU A 326 0.03 -19.79 -17.33
CA LEU A 326 -0.57 -18.51 -17.63
C LEU A 326 -0.36 -17.60 -16.40
N ILE A 327 0.37 -16.52 -16.57
CA ILE A 327 0.69 -15.58 -15.50
C ILE A 327 0.12 -14.20 -15.82
N LYS A 328 -0.09 -13.41 -14.78
CA LYS A 328 -0.40 -11.98 -14.89
C LYS A 328 0.88 -11.18 -14.58
N GLU A 329 1.42 -10.51 -15.57
CA GLU A 329 2.47 -9.52 -15.40
C GLU A 329 1.84 -8.20 -14.95
N VAL A 330 2.61 -7.42 -14.17
CA VAL A 330 2.17 -6.12 -13.69
C VAL A 330 3.07 -5.04 -14.26
N TYR A 331 2.48 -3.98 -14.76
CA TYR A 331 3.17 -2.80 -15.24
C TYR A 331 2.67 -1.57 -14.50
N THR A 332 3.56 -0.91 -13.77
CA THR A 332 3.23 0.29 -13.00
C THR A 332 3.87 1.50 -13.67
N ARG A 333 3.07 2.53 -13.91
CA ARG A 333 3.53 3.82 -14.45
C ARG A 333 2.89 4.97 -13.70
N THR A 334 3.70 5.98 -13.41
CA THR A 334 3.24 7.20 -12.75
C THR A 334 3.29 8.36 -13.74
N TYR A 335 2.20 9.10 -13.82
CA TYR A 335 2.04 10.32 -14.60
C TYR A 335 1.92 11.49 -13.64
N HIS A 336 2.68 12.54 -13.90
CA HIS A 336 2.80 13.68 -13.01
C HIS A 336 1.99 14.89 -13.49
N ASP A 337 1.77 15.84 -12.59
CA ASP A 337 1.17 17.16 -12.88
C ASP A 337 -0.21 17.09 -13.54
N ILE A 338 -1.09 16.28 -12.97
CA ILE A 338 -2.48 16.19 -13.40
C ILE A 338 -3.30 17.16 -12.57
N VAL A 339 -3.98 18.10 -13.23
CA VAL A 339 -4.88 19.07 -12.61
C VAL A 339 -5.99 19.45 -13.58
N GLY A 340 -7.24 19.45 -13.11
CA GLY A 340 -8.41 19.81 -13.90
C GLY A 340 -8.68 18.83 -15.04
N SER A 341 -9.17 19.33 -16.16
CA SER A 341 -9.43 18.50 -17.35
C SER A 341 -8.13 18.22 -18.10
N LYS A 342 -7.77 16.95 -18.21
CA LYS A 342 -6.54 16.51 -18.88
C LYS A 342 -6.77 15.25 -19.69
N ARG A 343 -6.20 15.21 -20.89
CA ARG A 343 -6.03 14.00 -21.69
C ARG A 343 -4.62 13.47 -21.46
N GLN A 344 -4.52 12.26 -20.92
CA GLN A 344 -3.27 11.60 -20.61
C GLN A 344 -3.12 10.35 -21.46
N ASP A 345 -2.09 10.33 -22.29
CA ASP A 345 -1.76 9.13 -23.07
C ASP A 345 -1.18 8.07 -22.15
N ILE A 346 -1.75 6.87 -22.23
CA ILE A 346 -1.37 5.71 -21.42
C ILE A 346 -0.54 4.78 -22.29
N PHE A 347 0.66 4.52 -21.85
CA PHE A 347 1.49 3.53 -22.53
C PHE A 347 1.06 2.13 -22.09
N THR A 348 0.45 1.40 -23.01
CA THR A 348 -0.07 0.05 -22.79
C THR A 348 0.22 -0.83 -23.99
N GLN A 349 0.35 -2.14 -23.79
CA GLN A 349 0.56 -3.14 -24.83
C GLN A 349 0.18 -4.55 -24.33
N GLY A 350 0.06 -5.51 -25.24
CA GLY A 350 -0.24 -6.90 -24.91
C GLY A 350 -1.70 -7.14 -24.53
N LEU A 351 -1.96 -8.25 -23.86
CA LEU A 351 -3.29 -8.71 -23.46
C LEU A 351 -3.61 -8.18 -22.05
N VAL A 352 -4.21 -7.01 -21.98
CA VAL A 352 -4.58 -6.34 -20.74
C VAL A 352 -5.89 -6.91 -20.19
N SER A 353 -5.87 -7.41 -18.96
CA SER A 353 -7.04 -7.94 -18.26
C SER A 353 -7.79 -6.87 -17.49
N ASN A 354 -7.07 -6.00 -16.81
CA ASN A 354 -7.65 -4.89 -16.05
C ASN A 354 -6.62 -3.79 -15.81
N TRP A 355 -7.14 -2.63 -15.45
CA TRP A 355 -6.39 -1.52 -14.89
C TRP A 355 -6.89 -1.21 -13.50
N MET A 356 -5.98 -0.87 -12.61
CA MET A 356 -6.27 -0.15 -11.38
C MET A 356 -5.36 1.06 -11.29
N TRP A 357 -5.89 2.17 -10.80
CA TRP A 357 -5.10 3.39 -10.63
C TRP A 357 -5.59 4.19 -9.44
N PHE A 358 -4.73 5.01 -8.96
CA PHE A 358 -5.03 5.96 -7.90
C PHE A 358 -4.33 7.29 -8.17
N MET A 359 -4.82 8.31 -7.53
CA MET A 359 -4.21 9.63 -7.55
C MET A 359 -3.74 10.01 -6.16
N GLN A 360 -2.56 10.63 -6.11
CA GLN A 360 -1.98 11.15 -4.87
C GLN A 360 -1.55 12.59 -5.07
N ARG A 361 -1.58 13.35 -3.99
CA ARG A 361 -0.98 14.69 -3.97
C ARG A 361 0.53 14.59 -4.22
N SER A 362 1.10 15.54 -4.96
CA SER A 362 2.54 15.59 -5.24
C SER A 362 3.39 15.80 -3.98
N ASP A 363 2.80 16.34 -2.90
CA ASP A 363 3.43 16.58 -1.60
C ASP A 363 3.23 15.46 -0.57
N SER A 364 2.70 14.31 -0.99
CA SER A 364 2.43 13.15 -0.09
C SER A 364 3.70 12.60 0.57
N ASN A 365 4.85 12.71 -0.10
CA ASN A 365 6.15 12.29 0.41
C ASN A 365 6.63 13.13 1.62
N LEU A 366 6.20 14.37 1.76
CA LEU A 366 6.54 15.22 2.91
C LEU A 366 5.94 14.69 4.23
N ARG A 367 4.92 13.82 4.11
CA ARG A 367 4.15 13.25 5.23
C ARG A 367 4.20 11.73 5.26
N ASN A 368 4.94 11.09 4.34
CA ASN A 368 4.98 9.63 4.17
C ASN A 368 3.59 8.97 4.04
N GLN A 369 2.66 9.65 3.37
CA GLN A 369 1.27 9.21 3.19
C GLN A 369 1.12 8.34 1.92
N TRP A 370 1.80 7.20 1.87
CA TRP A 370 1.89 6.34 0.68
C TRP A 370 0.58 5.66 0.27
N SER A 371 -0.32 5.44 1.22
CA SER A 371 -1.64 4.82 0.98
C SER A 371 -2.80 5.83 1.03
N ASN A 372 -2.52 7.13 1.04
CA ASN A 372 -3.53 8.17 0.98
C ASN A 372 -3.86 8.52 -0.47
N TYR A 373 -5.04 8.18 -0.92
CA TYR A 373 -5.55 8.45 -2.27
C TYR A 373 -6.59 9.57 -2.29
N THR A 374 -6.53 10.45 -1.32
CA THR A 374 -7.46 11.58 -1.17
C THR A 374 -6.78 12.91 -1.47
N ASN A 375 -7.59 13.94 -1.69
CA ASN A 375 -7.12 15.32 -1.80
C ASN A 375 -6.63 15.91 -0.47
N TRP A 376 -6.92 15.24 0.64
CA TRP A 376 -6.51 15.71 1.97
C TRP A 376 -5.03 15.44 2.24
N PRO A 377 -4.35 16.31 3.03
CA PRO A 377 -2.95 16.10 3.37
C PRO A 377 -2.69 14.78 4.10
N TYR A 378 -3.68 14.35 4.90
CA TYR A 378 -3.70 13.09 5.62
C TYR A 378 -4.95 12.31 5.24
N ASP A 379 -5.03 11.06 5.59
CA ASP A 379 -6.20 10.20 5.34
C ASP A 379 -7.37 10.43 6.32
N TYR A 380 -7.27 11.46 7.14
CA TYR A 380 -8.33 11.93 8.04
C TYR A 380 -8.71 13.39 7.70
N LEU A 381 -9.89 13.80 8.18
CA LEU A 381 -10.43 15.14 7.92
C LEU A 381 -9.46 16.24 8.38
N PRO A 382 -9.13 17.22 7.52
CA PRO A 382 -8.33 18.37 7.90
C PRO A 382 -8.99 19.19 9.03
N TYR A 383 -8.18 19.77 9.89
CA TYR A 383 -8.68 20.57 11.03
C TYR A 383 -9.38 21.87 10.61
N ASN A 384 -9.01 22.41 9.46
CA ASN A 384 -9.54 23.68 8.93
C ASN A 384 -10.76 23.51 8.02
N VAL A 385 -11.35 22.33 7.99
CA VAL A 385 -12.55 22.06 7.19
C VAL A 385 -13.78 22.58 7.90
N ASP A 386 -14.54 23.43 7.23
CA ASP A 386 -15.85 23.87 7.69
C ASP A 386 -16.89 22.77 7.50
N MET A 387 -17.52 22.36 8.59
CA MET A 387 -18.55 21.32 8.56
C MET A 387 -19.88 21.90 8.04
N PRO A 388 -20.64 21.14 7.20
CA PRO A 388 -21.89 21.64 6.61
C PRO A 388 -22.97 22.03 7.59
N ASP A 389 -22.97 21.48 8.78
CA ASP A 389 -23.93 21.68 9.86
C ASP A 389 -23.53 22.78 10.86
N GLY A 390 -22.58 23.65 10.47
CA GLY A 390 -22.07 24.73 11.31
C GLY A 390 -21.17 24.26 12.45
N GLY A 391 -20.67 23.02 12.36
CA GLY A 391 -19.63 22.51 13.25
C GLY A 391 -18.38 23.39 13.14
N THR A 392 -17.87 23.83 14.26
CA THR A 392 -16.69 24.68 14.31
C THR A 392 -15.46 23.92 13.83
N THR A 393 -14.63 24.59 13.03
CA THR A 393 -13.22 24.24 12.87
C THR A 393 -12.61 23.94 14.22
N LYS A 394 -12.07 22.77 14.39
CA LYS A 394 -11.46 22.38 15.66
C LYS A 394 -10.02 22.85 15.68
N PRO A 395 -9.67 23.84 16.50
CA PRO A 395 -8.30 24.29 16.60
C PRO A 395 -7.41 23.18 17.13
N ILE A 396 -6.17 23.15 16.65
CA ILE A 396 -5.13 22.37 17.32
C ILE A 396 -5.02 22.95 18.73
N VAL A 397 -5.32 22.13 19.72
CA VAL A 397 -5.17 22.54 21.10
C VAL A 397 -3.70 22.43 21.46
N CYS A 398 -3.04 23.57 21.62
CA CYS A 398 -1.72 23.61 22.22
C CYS A 398 -1.80 23.00 23.63
N GLY A 399 -0.87 22.11 23.99
CA GLY A 399 -0.84 21.51 25.32
C GLY A 399 -0.94 19.98 25.34
N GLY A 400 -0.64 19.31 24.24
CA GLY A 400 -0.54 17.83 24.18
C GLY A 400 -1.84 17.08 24.03
N GLN A 401 -2.95 17.78 23.98
CA GLN A 401 -4.21 17.20 23.54
C GLN A 401 -4.43 17.59 22.10
N ASP A 402 -3.85 16.84 21.19
CA ASP A 402 -4.21 16.95 19.79
C ASP A 402 -5.63 16.50 19.62
N TYR A 403 -6.42 17.43 19.23
CA TYR A 403 -7.74 17.13 18.79
C TYR A 403 -7.65 16.59 17.37
N PHE A 404 -7.41 15.30 17.22
CA PHE A 404 -7.77 14.66 15.97
C PHE A 404 -9.30 14.72 15.88
N PRO A 405 -9.84 15.22 14.77
CA PRO A 405 -11.28 15.17 14.58
C PRO A 405 -11.72 13.73 14.79
N ASN A 406 -12.74 13.55 15.62
CA ASN A 406 -13.32 12.25 15.86
C ASN A 406 -13.51 11.58 14.51
N GLU A 407 -13.13 10.33 14.39
CA GLU A 407 -13.28 9.56 13.15
C GLU A 407 -14.73 9.58 12.64
N ASP A 408 -15.68 9.80 13.54
CA ASP A 408 -17.12 9.87 13.26
C ASP A 408 -17.58 11.21 12.67
N LEU A 409 -16.77 12.27 12.74
CA LEU A 409 -17.13 13.58 12.24
C LEU A 409 -16.59 13.76 10.80
N GLY A 410 -17.47 13.66 9.83
CA GLY A 410 -17.19 14.04 8.44
C GLY A 410 -16.72 12.94 7.51
N ARG A 411 -16.66 11.69 7.94
CA ARG A 411 -16.54 10.56 7.00
C ARG A 411 -17.87 10.37 6.29
N GLN A 412 -17.96 10.85 5.08
CA GLN A 412 -19.08 10.51 4.21
C GLN A 412 -18.85 9.10 3.66
N PRO A 413 -19.83 8.21 3.71
CA PRO A 413 -19.73 6.87 3.12
C PRO A 413 -19.43 6.88 1.63
N SER A 414 -19.79 7.97 0.95
CA SER A 414 -19.54 8.19 -0.48
C SER A 414 -18.11 8.62 -0.81
N GLY A 415 -17.24 8.84 0.16
CA GLY A 415 -15.91 9.39 -0.08
C GLY A 415 -15.88 10.88 -0.43
N LEU A 416 -17.02 11.47 -0.71
CA LEU A 416 -17.17 12.89 -1.01
C LEU A 416 -17.47 13.64 0.29
N PHE A 417 -16.62 14.60 0.60
CA PHE A 417 -16.91 15.56 1.66
C PHE A 417 -17.42 16.85 1.01
N TRP A 418 -18.59 17.27 1.41
CA TRP A 418 -19.23 18.48 0.91
C TRP A 418 -19.41 19.47 2.07
N SER A 419 -18.79 20.63 1.98
CA SER A 419 -19.17 21.81 2.74
C SER A 419 -20.11 22.67 1.88
N GLY A 420 -21.16 23.29 2.41
CA GLY A 420 -22.14 24.07 1.65
C GLY A 420 -21.53 25.20 0.77
N ILE A 421 -20.32 25.63 1.06
CA ILE A 421 -19.51 26.52 0.23
C ILE A 421 -18.41 25.68 -0.40
N TYR A 422 -18.27 25.74 -1.74
CA TYR A 422 -17.21 25.03 -2.44
C TYR A 422 -15.83 25.53 -1.97
N ASN A 423 -15.12 24.66 -1.29
CA ASN A 423 -13.72 24.87 -0.92
C ASN A 423 -12.93 23.63 -1.37
N PRO A 424 -11.92 23.78 -2.27
CA PRO A 424 -11.11 22.66 -2.73
C PRO A 424 -10.48 21.86 -1.60
N ALA A 425 -10.11 22.50 -0.50
CA ALA A 425 -9.53 21.81 0.65
C ALA A 425 -10.50 20.84 1.35
N ASN A 426 -11.81 21.04 1.19
CA ASN A 426 -12.83 20.21 1.84
C ASN A 426 -13.18 18.96 1.04
N GLN A 427 -12.83 18.92 -0.23
CA GLN A 427 -13.18 17.80 -1.09
C GLN A 427 -12.21 16.64 -0.86
N LYS A 428 -12.72 15.44 -0.63
CA LYS A 428 -11.92 14.24 -0.40
C LYS A 428 -11.49 13.58 -1.70
N GLU A 429 -12.42 13.39 -2.63
CA GLU A 429 -12.15 12.69 -3.90
C GLU A 429 -11.41 13.60 -4.88
N ILE A 430 -10.37 13.08 -5.51
CA ILE A 430 -9.55 13.83 -6.46
C ILE A 430 -10.16 13.82 -7.85
N MET A 431 -10.51 12.65 -8.37
CA MET A 431 -11.05 12.48 -9.73
C MET A 431 -12.56 12.61 -9.72
N THR A 432 -13.10 13.43 -10.60
CA THR A 432 -14.55 13.64 -10.74
C THR A 432 -15.14 12.83 -11.89
N SER A 433 -14.42 12.72 -13.00
CA SER A 433 -14.85 11.95 -14.15
C SER A 433 -13.68 11.33 -14.90
N TRP A 434 -13.98 10.27 -15.68
CA TRP A 434 -13.01 9.56 -16.48
C TRP A 434 -13.65 9.00 -17.75
N GLY A 435 -12.89 9.01 -18.84
CA GLY A 435 -13.26 8.40 -20.12
C GLY A 435 -12.07 7.73 -20.77
N LEU A 436 -12.33 6.74 -21.62
CA LEU A 436 -11.32 5.98 -22.34
C LEU A 436 -11.45 6.19 -23.84
N LEU A 437 -10.43 6.80 -24.44
CA LEU A 437 -10.30 6.92 -25.89
C LEU A 437 -9.27 5.93 -26.40
N VAL A 438 -9.61 5.26 -27.50
CA VAL A 438 -8.73 4.36 -28.22
C VAL A 438 -8.70 4.82 -29.68
N ASP A 439 -7.52 5.17 -30.19
CA ASP A 439 -7.32 5.77 -31.52
C ASP A 439 -8.31 6.92 -31.82
N GLY A 440 -8.53 7.78 -30.80
CA GLY A 440 -9.39 8.96 -30.91
C GLY A 440 -10.90 8.70 -30.84
N LYS A 441 -11.32 7.45 -30.60
CA LYS A 441 -12.73 7.10 -30.43
C LYS A 441 -12.98 6.65 -28.97
N TYR A 442 -14.10 7.04 -28.42
CA TYR A 442 -14.50 6.57 -27.11
C TYR A 442 -14.76 5.06 -27.13
N ARG A 443 -13.96 4.30 -26.38
CA ARG A 443 -14.24 2.93 -25.97
C ARG A 443 -15.22 2.95 -24.79
N GLU A 444 -15.00 3.90 -23.88
CA GLU A 444 -15.87 4.19 -22.75
C GLU A 444 -16.11 5.71 -22.72
N ASN A 445 -17.39 6.09 -22.78
CA ASN A 445 -17.76 7.51 -22.66
C ASN A 445 -17.37 8.04 -21.28
N VAL A 446 -17.32 9.35 -21.15
CA VAL A 446 -17.02 9.97 -19.87
C VAL A 446 -18.01 9.52 -18.80
N LEU A 447 -17.50 8.86 -17.78
CA LEU A 447 -18.23 8.32 -16.64
C LEU A 447 -17.87 9.10 -15.38
N PRO A 448 -18.80 9.30 -14.44
CA PRO A 448 -18.47 9.83 -13.12
C PRO A 448 -17.58 8.83 -12.36
N SER A 449 -16.69 9.36 -11.52
CA SER A 449 -15.71 8.58 -10.73
C SER A 449 -16.34 7.45 -9.90
N GLY A 450 -17.58 7.64 -9.43
CA GLY A 450 -18.31 6.64 -8.66
C GLY A 450 -18.53 5.31 -9.38
N VAL A 451 -18.60 5.31 -10.72
CA VAL A 451 -18.70 4.06 -11.49
C VAL A 451 -17.45 3.22 -11.29
N LEU A 452 -16.26 3.83 -11.39
CA LEU A 452 -14.98 3.16 -11.25
C LEU A 452 -14.62 2.86 -9.79
N ASN A 453 -15.14 3.68 -8.89
CA ASN A 453 -14.86 3.57 -7.46
C ASN A 453 -15.75 2.54 -6.75
N TYR A 454 -16.99 2.35 -7.22
CA TYR A 454 -17.97 1.47 -6.58
C TYR A 454 -18.50 0.38 -7.49
N ILE A 455 -19.05 0.71 -8.67
CA ILE A 455 -19.76 -0.25 -9.52
C ILE A 455 -18.80 -1.31 -10.08
N GLU A 456 -17.67 -0.90 -10.63
CA GLU A 456 -16.66 -1.82 -11.17
C GLU A 456 -16.13 -2.78 -10.11
N LYS A 457 -15.87 -2.28 -8.90
CA LYS A 457 -15.41 -3.11 -7.80
C LYS A 457 -16.48 -4.09 -7.33
N TYR A 458 -17.72 -3.61 -7.16
CA TYR A 458 -18.84 -4.44 -6.74
C TYR A 458 -19.13 -5.58 -7.72
N ALA A 459 -19.03 -5.30 -9.03
CA ALA A 459 -19.34 -6.27 -10.07
C ALA A 459 -18.21 -7.29 -10.32
N HIS A 460 -16.94 -6.88 -10.18
CA HIS A 460 -15.80 -7.64 -10.68
C HIS A 460 -14.77 -8.04 -9.62
N SER A 461 -14.85 -7.53 -8.38
CA SER A 461 -13.89 -7.85 -7.33
C SER A 461 -14.56 -8.44 -6.09
N ASN A 462 -13.77 -9.14 -5.27
CA ASN A 462 -14.26 -9.81 -4.06
C ASN A 462 -14.00 -9.01 -2.77
N GLY A 463 -13.21 -7.94 -2.85
CA GLY A 463 -12.79 -7.15 -1.71
C GLY A 463 -13.56 -5.83 -1.58
N ASN A 464 -13.20 -5.09 -0.53
CA ASN A 464 -13.72 -3.76 -0.24
C ASN A 464 -12.56 -2.76 -0.29
N SER A 465 -12.12 -2.41 -1.50
CA SER A 465 -10.97 -1.51 -1.67
C SER A 465 -11.31 -0.06 -1.27
N PRO A 466 -10.31 0.70 -0.78
CA PRO A 466 -10.52 2.06 -0.33
C PRO A 466 -11.02 2.96 -1.46
N GLU A 467 -11.72 4.00 -1.07
CA GLU A 467 -12.09 5.09 -1.98
C GLU A 467 -10.84 5.76 -2.54
N GLY A 468 -10.90 6.12 -3.82
CA GLY A 468 -9.75 6.70 -4.55
C GLY A 468 -8.85 5.66 -5.24
N LEU A 469 -9.04 4.37 -5.00
CA LEU A 469 -8.52 3.32 -5.87
C LEU A 469 -9.56 3.02 -6.94
N TYR A 470 -9.31 3.40 -8.16
CA TYR A 470 -10.21 3.21 -9.30
C TYR A 470 -9.85 1.93 -10.04
N CYS A 471 -10.87 1.21 -10.53
CA CYS A 471 -10.69 -0.03 -11.27
C CYS A 471 -11.47 0.02 -12.59
N TYR A 472 -10.91 -0.58 -13.63
CA TYR A 472 -11.59 -0.82 -14.91
C TYR A 472 -11.20 -2.18 -15.47
N ASN A 473 -12.19 -3.01 -15.80
CA ASN A 473 -11.98 -4.40 -16.13
C ASN A 473 -12.36 -4.70 -17.58
N PHE A 474 -11.49 -5.46 -18.27
CA PHE A 474 -11.78 -6.04 -19.58
C PHE A 474 -12.26 -7.49 -19.47
N GLY A 475 -12.03 -8.11 -18.32
CA GLY A 475 -12.47 -9.44 -17.95
C GLY A 475 -13.70 -9.44 -17.04
N LEU A 476 -14.19 -10.63 -16.72
CA LEU A 476 -15.38 -10.80 -15.89
C LEU A 476 -15.11 -10.62 -14.39
N HIS A 477 -13.91 -10.95 -13.94
CA HIS A 477 -13.52 -10.81 -12.53
C HIS A 477 -11.99 -10.67 -12.37
N THR A 478 -11.57 -10.16 -11.23
CA THR A 478 -10.15 -9.88 -10.92
C THR A 478 -9.51 -10.93 -10.02
N ASP A 479 -10.23 -11.97 -9.59
CA ASP A 479 -9.78 -12.95 -8.60
C ASP A 479 -8.35 -13.46 -8.89
N PRO A 480 -7.37 -13.22 -8.02
CA PRO A 480 -6.01 -13.67 -8.21
C PRO A 480 -5.83 -15.18 -8.04
N TYR A 481 -6.83 -15.87 -7.46
CA TYR A 481 -6.84 -17.33 -7.28
C TYR A 481 -7.49 -18.07 -8.46
N ASP A 482 -8.07 -17.36 -9.42
CA ASP A 482 -8.52 -17.94 -10.68
C ASP A 482 -7.43 -17.81 -11.74
N PHE A 483 -6.90 -18.96 -12.14
CA PHE A 483 -5.81 -19.08 -13.12
C PHE A 483 -6.32 -19.31 -14.55
N GLN A 484 -7.63 -19.24 -14.75
CA GLN A 484 -8.21 -19.32 -16.09
C GLN A 484 -8.36 -17.91 -16.66
N PRO A 485 -8.14 -17.71 -17.97
CA PRO A 485 -8.38 -16.43 -18.60
C PRO A 485 -9.89 -16.15 -18.62
N ASN A 486 -10.29 -14.95 -18.21
CA ASN A 486 -11.69 -14.54 -18.12
C ASN A 486 -12.02 -13.32 -18.97
N GLY A 487 -11.08 -12.86 -19.79
CA GLY A 487 -11.22 -11.74 -20.70
C GLY A 487 -9.99 -10.84 -20.70
N ALA A 488 -9.69 -10.29 -21.86
CA ALA A 488 -8.62 -9.30 -22.02
C ALA A 488 -8.83 -8.51 -23.31
N MET A 489 -8.23 -7.33 -23.38
CA MET A 489 -8.16 -6.52 -24.59
C MET A 489 -6.72 -6.47 -25.08
N ASN A 490 -6.52 -6.75 -26.38
CA ASN A 490 -5.19 -6.66 -26.98
C ASN A 490 -4.85 -5.21 -27.32
N MET A 491 -4.12 -4.56 -26.43
CA MET A 491 -3.73 -3.16 -26.57
C MET A 491 -2.67 -2.93 -27.65
N SER A 492 -1.91 -3.95 -28.03
CA SER A 492 -0.93 -3.85 -29.13
C SER A 492 -1.55 -3.59 -30.52
N LYS A 493 -2.88 -3.65 -30.64
CA LYS A 493 -3.60 -3.36 -31.88
C LYS A 493 -3.90 -1.87 -32.06
N PHE A 494 -3.69 -1.07 -31.03
CA PHE A 494 -4.01 0.35 -31.02
C PHE A 494 -2.75 1.18 -30.93
N THR A 495 -2.77 2.34 -31.61
CA THR A 495 -1.63 3.25 -31.61
C THR A 495 -1.67 4.20 -30.42
N ASN A 496 -2.86 4.68 -30.08
CA ASN A 496 -3.06 5.64 -28.99
C ASN A 496 -4.16 5.18 -28.05
N VAL A 497 -3.83 5.09 -26.77
CA VAL A 497 -4.79 4.87 -25.69
C VAL A 497 -4.69 6.05 -24.75
N THR A 498 -5.79 6.77 -24.55
CA THR A 498 -5.81 8.03 -23.82
C THR A 498 -6.88 7.99 -22.74
N PHE A 499 -6.52 8.33 -21.52
CA PHE A 499 -7.46 8.65 -20.44
C PHE A 499 -7.87 10.11 -20.52
N GLU A 500 -9.16 10.37 -20.64
CA GLU A 500 -9.73 11.69 -20.46
C GLU A 500 -10.17 11.82 -18.99
N ILE A 501 -9.48 12.66 -18.25
CA ILE A 501 -9.61 12.74 -16.79
C ILE A 501 -10.02 14.15 -16.43
N GLU A 502 -10.95 14.24 -15.49
CA GLU A 502 -11.26 15.48 -14.82
C GLU A 502 -11.00 15.33 -13.33
N THR A 503 -10.21 16.25 -12.79
CA THR A 503 -9.89 16.27 -11.35
C THR A 503 -10.35 17.58 -10.75
N MET A 504 -10.46 17.57 -9.44
CA MET A 504 -10.56 18.80 -8.68
C MET A 504 -9.34 19.69 -8.90
N HIS A 505 -9.56 20.98 -8.86
CA HIS A 505 -8.48 21.95 -8.81
C HIS A 505 -7.96 22.04 -7.37
N PRO A 506 -6.64 21.87 -7.17
CA PRO A 506 -6.03 22.10 -5.87
C PRO A 506 -6.14 23.56 -5.42
N VAL A 507 -5.80 23.84 -4.18
CA VAL A 507 -5.73 25.19 -3.63
C VAL A 507 -4.70 26.00 -4.39
N HIS A 508 -5.05 27.25 -4.70
CA HIS A 508 -4.12 28.17 -5.35
C HIS A 508 -3.02 28.57 -4.38
N ASN A 509 -1.80 28.62 -4.90
CA ASN A 509 -0.68 29.17 -4.15
C ASN A 509 -0.77 30.69 -4.13
N GLU A 510 -0.88 31.30 -2.96
CA GLU A 510 -0.95 32.74 -2.78
C GLU A 510 0.34 33.44 -3.24
N ASP A 511 1.48 32.74 -3.15
CA ASP A 511 2.79 33.23 -3.58
C ASP A 511 3.09 32.97 -5.07
N ALA A 512 2.12 32.50 -5.84
CA ALA A 512 2.30 32.15 -7.25
C ALA A 512 2.78 33.34 -8.08
N LYS A 513 4.04 33.31 -8.50
CA LYS A 513 4.64 34.32 -9.35
C LYS A 513 4.41 33.99 -10.82
N VAL A 514 3.88 34.98 -11.54
CA VAL A 514 3.77 34.91 -12.99
C VAL A 514 5.11 35.31 -13.60
N GLN A 515 5.68 34.47 -14.45
CA GLN A 515 6.87 34.82 -15.21
C GLN A 515 6.44 35.52 -16.48
N THR A 516 6.88 36.76 -16.65
CA THR A 516 6.68 37.52 -17.87
C THR A 516 7.77 37.21 -18.88
N ILE A 517 7.39 36.98 -20.13
CA ILE A 517 8.32 36.88 -21.25
C ILE A 517 8.38 38.25 -21.90
N CYS A 518 9.58 38.82 -21.93
CA CYS A 518 9.83 40.10 -22.58
C CYS A 518 10.57 39.91 -23.90
N ASN A 519 10.33 40.80 -24.87
CA ASN A 519 11.15 40.90 -26.06
C ASN A 519 12.51 41.54 -25.73
N ASN A 520 13.39 41.68 -26.75
CA ASN A 520 14.70 42.30 -26.55
C ASN A 520 14.60 43.79 -26.18
N ASP A 521 13.48 44.44 -26.41
CA ASP A 521 13.20 45.86 -26.12
C ASP A 521 12.62 46.02 -24.71
N GLY A 522 12.35 44.91 -23.98
CA GLY A 522 11.79 44.95 -22.63
C GLY A 522 10.26 44.92 -22.56
N ASP A 523 9.55 44.88 -23.68
CA ASP A 523 8.09 44.80 -23.69
C ASP A 523 7.61 43.37 -23.37
N VAL A 524 6.55 43.26 -22.60
CA VAL A 524 5.92 42.01 -22.24
C VAL A 524 5.18 41.42 -23.43
N ILE A 525 5.69 40.33 -24.02
CA ILE A 525 5.10 39.64 -25.16
C ILE A 525 4.32 38.37 -24.77
N GLY A 526 4.45 37.92 -23.54
CA GLY A 526 3.75 36.76 -23.04
C GLY A 526 3.91 36.55 -21.54
N VAL A 527 3.15 35.59 -21.04
CA VAL A 527 3.16 35.20 -19.63
C VAL A 527 3.22 33.69 -19.53
N VAL A 528 4.18 33.16 -18.79
CA VAL A 528 4.26 31.75 -18.46
C VAL A 528 3.66 31.56 -17.07
N LYS A 529 2.63 30.71 -17.00
CA LYS A 529 2.01 30.24 -15.75
C LYS A 529 2.14 28.72 -15.69
N PRO A 530 3.26 28.19 -15.23
CA PRO A 530 3.37 26.74 -15.10
C PRO A 530 2.37 26.24 -14.04
N SER A 531 1.64 25.18 -14.33
CA SER A 531 0.60 24.64 -13.43
C SER A 531 1.13 24.29 -12.04
N TRP A 532 2.37 23.79 -11.96
CA TRP A 532 3.06 23.49 -10.71
C TRP A 532 3.39 24.74 -9.86
N GLY A 533 3.36 25.94 -10.44
CA GLY A 533 3.57 27.19 -9.72
C GLY A 533 2.29 27.93 -9.36
N ILE A 534 1.13 27.55 -9.93
CA ILE A 534 -0.16 28.17 -9.67
C ILE A 534 -0.84 27.57 -8.44
N TYR A 535 -0.65 26.28 -8.24
CA TYR A 535 -1.26 25.51 -7.16
C TYR A 535 -0.23 25.17 -6.09
N GLU A 536 -0.66 24.99 -4.86
CA GLU A 536 0.20 24.53 -3.77
C GLU A 536 0.72 23.11 -4.02
N TYR A 537 -0.06 22.28 -4.70
CA TYR A 537 0.29 20.91 -5.09
C TYR A 537 -0.45 20.53 -6.37
N THR A 538 0.02 19.47 -7.00
CA THR A 538 -0.61 18.83 -8.14
C THR A 538 -0.95 17.38 -7.79
N TYR A 539 -1.53 16.62 -8.73
CA TYR A 539 -1.79 15.21 -8.54
C TYR A 539 -0.87 14.35 -9.40
N ASN A 540 -0.42 13.25 -8.82
CA ASN A 540 0.29 12.20 -9.51
C ASN A 540 -0.64 11.00 -9.65
N MET A 541 -0.83 10.52 -10.88
CA MET A 541 -1.63 9.33 -11.17
C MET A 541 -0.72 8.13 -11.40
N THR A 542 -0.88 7.10 -10.60
CA THR A 542 -0.19 5.82 -10.78
C THR A 542 -1.15 4.79 -11.33
N VAL A 543 -0.87 4.32 -12.55
CA VAL A 543 -1.64 3.28 -13.24
C VAL A 543 -0.90 1.96 -13.11
N MET A 544 -1.61 0.93 -12.68
CA MET A 544 -1.16 -0.44 -12.56
C MET A 544 -1.97 -1.29 -13.54
N GLU A 545 -1.28 -1.91 -14.46
CA GLU A 545 -1.85 -2.71 -15.53
C GLU A 545 -1.52 -4.17 -15.35
N GLU A 546 -2.51 -5.05 -15.35
CA GLU A 546 -2.34 -6.49 -15.34
C GLU A 546 -2.48 -7.04 -16.76
N ARG A 547 -1.45 -7.75 -17.23
CA ARG A 547 -1.39 -8.36 -18.57
C ARG A 547 -1.21 -9.85 -18.47
N TYR A 548 -1.88 -10.59 -19.35
CA TYR A 548 -1.61 -12.02 -19.50
C TYR A 548 -0.33 -12.26 -20.29
N ASN A 549 0.49 -13.17 -19.77
CA ASN A 549 1.64 -13.74 -20.48
C ASN A 549 1.76 -15.23 -20.14
N VAL A 550 2.56 -15.96 -20.90
CA VAL A 550 2.81 -17.39 -20.67
C VAL A 550 4.28 -17.57 -20.29
N LEU A 551 4.50 -18.16 -19.13
CA LEU A 551 5.80 -18.66 -18.73
C LEU A 551 5.97 -20.09 -19.19
N VAL A 552 7.02 -20.37 -19.93
CA VAL A 552 7.36 -21.69 -20.46
C VAL A 552 8.62 -22.18 -19.76
N LEU A 553 8.53 -23.38 -19.15
CA LEU A 553 9.66 -24.07 -18.57
C LEU A 553 9.96 -25.32 -19.39
N THR A 554 11.15 -25.35 -20.00
CA THR A 554 11.57 -26.45 -20.86
C THR A 554 13.08 -26.64 -20.83
N ASN A 555 13.55 -27.86 -20.93
CA ASN A 555 14.98 -28.22 -21.01
C ASN A 555 15.85 -27.61 -19.90
N GLY A 556 15.33 -27.51 -18.69
CA GLY A 556 16.05 -26.97 -17.53
C GLY A 556 16.13 -25.44 -17.48
N MET A 557 15.43 -24.75 -18.37
CA MET A 557 15.38 -23.29 -18.47
C MET A 557 13.94 -22.78 -18.41
N GLY A 558 13.76 -21.49 -18.09
CA GLY A 558 12.45 -20.85 -18.08
C GLY A 558 12.51 -19.47 -18.76
N GLY A 559 11.43 -19.12 -19.47
CA GLY A 559 11.31 -17.82 -20.14
C GLY A 559 9.89 -17.46 -20.49
N LEU A 560 9.64 -16.18 -20.73
CA LEU A 560 8.35 -15.68 -21.19
C LEU A 560 8.18 -15.97 -22.68
N GLU A 561 6.99 -16.41 -23.08
CA GLU A 561 6.66 -16.68 -24.48
C GLU A 561 6.55 -15.38 -25.29
N PHE A 562 6.02 -14.33 -24.67
CA PHE A 562 5.94 -13.01 -25.30
C PHE A 562 6.91 -12.04 -24.62
N ALA A 563 7.55 -11.21 -25.44
CA ALA A 563 8.49 -10.20 -24.94
C ALA A 563 7.78 -9.21 -23.98
N ARG A 564 8.52 -8.82 -22.95
CA ARG A 564 8.05 -7.89 -21.92
C ARG A 564 8.06 -6.44 -22.40
#